data_d156eb09c01233213bc033846c552099
#
_entry.id   d156eb09c01233213bc033846c552099
#
_cell.length_a   1.000
_cell.length_b   1.000
_cell.length_c   1.000
_cell.angle_alpha   90.00
_cell.angle_beta   90.00
_cell.angle_gamma   90.00
#
_symmetry.space_group_name_H-M   'P 1'
#
loop_
_entity.id
_entity.type
_entity.pdbx_description
1 polymer ?
#
loop_
_entity_poly.entity_id
_entity_poly.type
_entity_poly.pdbx_seq_one_letter_code
_entity_poly.pdbx_strand_id
1 'polypeptide(L)'
;MVSAYISIIFAAVFLAILFLLHFLKRELDPSWRMISEYEIGRFGWMMRLAFFCWGASLLALLITIWPSLQPISGTISRWWLVLIVIALFGAGIFKTNPITDRTRNPVNIIHTLCGAIVILTFPIAATLAVHSLLHTRLWAANQGLLILGTALAWIGMVAFFASIIMARIKDPSVGEVGGPHVYLGWPNRFLVVTYIVWIIIIAVIALQL
;
A
#
# COMPACT_ATOMS: atom_id res chain seq x y z
N MET A 1 -22.35 -2.47 -6.25
CA MET A 1 -22.34 -1.05 -5.84
C MET A 1 -21.98 -0.82 -4.37
N VAL A 2 -22.65 -1.44 -3.37
CA VAL A 2 -22.38 -1.21 -1.94
C VAL A 2 -20.91 -1.44 -1.57
N SER A 3 -20.29 -2.53 -2.01
CA SER A 3 -18.89 -2.84 -1.73
C SER A 3 -17.89 -1.82 -2.34
N ALA A 4 -18.20 -1.21 -3.49
CA ALA A 4 -17.38 -0.15 -4.05
C ALA A 4 -17.40 1.12 -3.18
N TYR A 5 -18.57 1.53 -2.67
CA TYR A 5 -18.66 2.63 -1.70
C TYR A 5 -17.88 2.32 -0.41
N ILE A 6 -18.01 1.10 0.12
CA ILE A 6 -17.25 0.66 1.30
C ILE A 6 -15.74 0.77 1.05
N SER A 7 -15.28 0.36 -0.13
CA SER A 7 -13.87 0.49 -0.52
C SER A 7 -13.40 1.94 -0.47
N ILE A 8 -14.15 2.86 -1.10
CA ILE A 8 -13.81 4.29 -1.12
C ILE A 8 -13.79 4.88 0.30
N ILE A 9 -14.79 4.56 1.12
CA ILE A 9 -14.89 5.07 2.50
C ILE A 9 -13.66 4.62 3.31
N PHE A 10 -13.31 3.34 3.29
CA PHE A 10 -12.16 2.84 4.04
C PHE A 10 -10.83 3.37 3.50
N ALA A 11 -10.69 3.59 2.18
CA ALA A 11 -9.55 4.26 1.59
C ALA A 11 -9.42 5.71 2.09
N ALA A 12 -10.52 6.45 2.13
CA ALA A 12 -10.55 7.81 2.64
C ALA A 12 -10.24 7.87 4.14
N VAL A 13 -10.78 6.96 4.94
CA VAL A 13 -10.48 6.84 6.38
C VAL A 13 -9.00 6.56 6.61
N PHE A 14 -8.40 5.63 5.83
CA PHE A 14 -6.96 5.38 5.89
C PHE A 14 -6.15 6.67 5.65
N LEU A 15 -6.45 7.41 4.57
CA LEU A 15 -5.74 8.65 4.24
C LEU A 15 -5.93 9.72 5.31
N ALA A 16 -7.14 9.86 5.86
CA ALA A 16 -7.44 10.80 6.93
C ALA A 16 -6.65 10.48 8.20
N ILE A 17 -6.58 9.20 8.59
CA ILE A 17 -5.79 8.76 9.75
C ILE A 17 -4.30 9.02 9.49
N LEU A 18 -3.78 8.67 8.32
CA LEU A 18 -2.39 8.90 7.97
C LEU A 18 -2.05 10.40 8.03
N PHE A 19 -2.90 11.25 7.47
CA PHE A 19 -2.74 12.70 7.52
C PHE A 19 -2.73 13.21 8.98
N LEU A 20 -3.67 12.78 9.80
CA LEU A 20 -3.78 13.19 11.20
C LEU A 20 -2.54 12.76 12.01
N LEU A 21 -1.99 11.57 11.75
CA LEU A 21 -0.80 11.08 12.44
C LEU A 21 0.45 11.95 12.19
N HIS A 22 0.55 12.66 11.07
CA HIS A 22 1.65 13.62 10.85
C HIS A 22 1.64 14.77 11.86
N PHE A 23 0.47 15.15 12.36
CA PHE A 23 0.34 16.21 13.38
C PHE A 23 0.43 15.67 14.80
N LEU A 24 -0.08 14.46 15.04
CA LEU A 24 -0.10 13.85 16.37
C LEU A 24 1.25 13.24 16.77
N LYS A 25 2.10 12.89 15.79
CA LYS A 25 3.38 12.19 15.98
C LYS A 25 4.53 12.97 15.36
N ARG A 26 4.63 14.25 15.76
CA ARG A 26 5.66 15.17 15.27
C ARG A 26 7.09 14.75 15.63
N GLU A 27 7.23 13.86 16.63
CA GLU A 27 8.51 13.26 17.02
C GLU A 27 9.09 12.30 15.96
N LEU A 28 8.26 11.86 15.01
CA LEU A 28 8.68 10.97 13.92
C LEU A 28 8.88 11.79 12.64
N ASP A 29 10.12 12.14 12.35
CA ASP A 29 10.49 12.92 11.16
C ASP A 29 10.05 12.19 9.86
N PRO A 30 9.11 12.77 9.08
CA PRO A 30 8.57 12.12 7.89
C PRO A 30 9.58 12.02 6.74
N SER A 31 10.75 12.66 6.82
CA SER A 31 11.76 12.58 5.76
C SER A 31 12.38 11.19 5.65
N TRP A 32 12.54 10.48 6.78
CA TRP A 32 13.19 9.17 6.84
C TRP A 32 12.41 8.09 7.57
N ARG A 33 11.46 8.45 8.46
CA ARG A 33 10.61 7.49 9.16
C ARG A 33 9.52 6.93 8.25
N MET A 34 9.34 5.61 8.28
CA MET A 34 8.26 4.95 7.55
C MET A 34 6.89 5.16 8.23
N ILE A 35 5.80 5.07 7.47
CA ILE A 35 4.45 5.21 8.05
C ILE A 35 4.14 4.15 9.10
N SER A 36 4.67 2.93 8.96
CA SER A 36 4.46 1.85 9.92
C SER A 36 4.99 2.21 11.31
N GLU A 37 6.01 3.04 11.42
CA GLU A 37 6.57 3.47 12.71
C GLU A 37 5.59 4.34 13.51
N TYR A 38 4.53 4.86 12.89
CA TYR A 38 3.43 5.50 13.61
C TYR A 38 2.71 4.53 14.56
N GLU A 39 2.87 3.20 14.43
CA GLU A 39 2.39 2.23 15.42
C GLU A 39 3.09 2.31 16.77
N ILE A 40 4.26 2.93 16.85
CA ILE A 40 5.09 2.94 18.05
C ILE A 40 4.62 4.03 19.02
N GLY A 41 4.41 3.68 20.29
CA GLY A 41 4.10 4.62 21.37
C GLY A 41 2.67 5.17 21.32
N ARG A 42 2.49 6.43 21.78
CA ARG A 42 1.18 7.09 21.87
C ARG A 42 0.53 7.20 20.50
N PHE A 43 -0.78 6.98 20.42
CA PHE A 43 -1.57 6.97 19.18
C PHE A 43 -1.22 5.84 18.18
N GLY A 44 -0.36 4.87 18.55
CA GLY A 44 0.00 3.76 17.67
C GLY A 44 -1.19 2.90 17.22
N TRP A 45 -2.24 2.82 18.02
CA TRP A 45 -3.49 2.14 17.66
C TRP A 45 -4.16 2.73 16.41
N MET A 46 -3.99 4.04 16.16
CA MET A 46 -4.55 4.69 14.98
C MET A 46 -3.89 4.17 13.70
N MET A 47 -2.56 3.97 13.69
CA MET A 47 -1.89 3.41 12.52
C MET A 47 -2.29 1.95 12.28
N ARG A 48 -2.49 1.17 13.35
CA ARG A 48 -3.02 -0.20 13.24
C ARG A 48 -4.42 -0.19 12.63
N LEU A 49 -5.29 0.71 13.11
CA LEU A 49 -6.62 0.92 12.51
C LEU A 49 -6.51 1.30 11.03
N ALA A 50 -5.55 2.17 10.68
CA ALA A 50 -5.31 2.54 9.29
C ALA A 50 -4.96 1.32 8.42
N PHE A 51 -4.09 0.42 8.86
CA PHE A 51 -3.82 -0.82 8.13
C PHE A 51 -5.06 -1.70 7.96
N PHE A 52 -5.90 -1.81 8.99
CA PHE A 52 -7.18 -2.52 8.88
C PHE A 52 -8.12 -1.83 7.87
N CYS A 53 -8.19 -0.50 7.87
CA CYS A 53 -8.97 0.24 6.88
C CYS A 53 -8.45 0.02 5.45
N TRP A 54 -7.13 0.02 5.26
CA TRP A 54 -6.54 -0.26 3.94
C TRP A 54 -6.86 -1.69 3.49
N GLY A 55 -6.69 -2.69 4.36
CA GLY A 55 -7.05 -4.08 4.09
C GLY A 55 -8.53 -4.25 3.76
N ALA A 56 -9.42 -3.62 4.55
CA ALA A 56 -10.86 -3.64 4.31
C ALA A 56 -11.26 -2.94 3.00
N SER A 57 -10.61 -1.84 2.66
CA SER A 57 -10.79 -1.14 1.38
C SER A 57 -10.47 -2.05 0.20
N LEU A 58 -9.30 -2.69 0.21
CA LEU A 58 -8.88 -3.60 -0.86
C LEU A 58 -9.76 -4.84 -0.92
N LEU A 59 -10.19 -5.39 0.22
CA LEU A 59 -11.11 -6.54 0.28
C LEU A 59 -12.47 -6.18 -0.34
N ALA A 60 -13.03 -5.03 0.02
CA ALA A 60 -14.30 -4.57 -0.53
C ALA A 60 -14.21 -4.30 -2.03
N LEU A 61 -13.09 -3.73 -2.51
CA LEU A 61 -12.81 -3.60 -3.93
C LEU A 61 -12.75 -4.96 -4.61
N LEU A 62 -12.00 -5.90 -4.05
CA LEU A 62 -11.83 -7.24 -4.61
C LEU A 62 -13.17 -7.96 -4.74
N ILE A 63 -14.05 -7.86 -3.75
CA ILE A 63 -15.42 -8.40 -3.82
C ILE A 63 -16.17 -7.78 -5.00
N THR A 64 -16.03 -6.47 -5.23
CA THR A 64 -16.70 -5.75 -6.31
C THR A 64 -16.25 -6.24 -7.68
N ILE A 65 -14.94 -6.35 -7.89
CA ILE A 65 -14.37 -6.67 -9.20
C ILE A 65 -14.19 -8.17 -9.43
N TRP A 66 -14.48 -9.01 -8.44
CA TRP A 66 -14.27 -10.47 -8.48
C TRP A 66 -14.84 -11.15 -9.72
N PRO A 67 -16.10 -10.85 -10.15
CA PRO A 67 -16.66 -11.46 -11.35
C PRO A 67 -15.96 -11.03 -12.64
N SER A 68 -15.40 -9.82 -12.66
CA SER A 68 -14.73 -9.24 -13.84
C SER A 68 -13.27 -9.70 -14.00
N LEU A 69 -12.70 -10.33 -12.99
CA LEU A 69 -11.31 -10.83 -13.03
C LEU A 69 -11.24 -12.19 -13.74
N GLN A 70 -11.26 -12.17 -15.06
CA GLN A 70 -11.19 -13.33 -15.98
C GLN A 70 -10.25 -12.96 -17.15
N PRO A 71 -9.60 -13.86 -17.85
CA PRO A 71 -9.39 -15.30 -17.63
C PRO A 71 -8.21 -15.58 -16.67
N ILE A 72 -7.04 -16.10 -17.13
CA ILE A 72 -5.92 -16.53 -16.29
C ILE A 72 -5.30 -15.38 -15.51
N SER A 73 -5.00 -14.23 -16.16
CA SER A 73 -4.41 -13.06 -15.51
C SER A 73 -5.28 -12.52 -14.37
N GLY A 74 -6.61 -12.51 -14.59
CA GLY A 74 -7.57 -12.12 -13.55
C GLY A 74 -7.60 -13.10 -12.39
N THR A 75 -7.52 -14.39 -12.64
CA THR A 75 -7.48 -15.42 -11.59
C THR A 75 -6.20 -15.30 -10.76
N ILE A 76 -5.06 -15.11 -11.39
CA ILE A 76 -3.78 -14.90 -10.70
C ILE A 76 -3.85 -13.61 -9.85
N SER A 77 -4.28 -12.50 -10.44
CA SER A 77 -4.44 -11.23 -9.73
C SER A 77 -5.38 -11.34 -8.54
N ARG A 78 -6.51 -12.03 -8.68
CA ARG A 78 -7.50 -12.25 -7.64
C ARG A 78 -6.88 -12.85 -6.38
N TRP A 79 -6.16 -13.96 -6.51
CA TRP A 79 -5.53 -14.62 -5.38
C TRP A 79 -4.34 -13.84 -4.84
N TRP A 80 -3.65 -13.10 -5.70
CA TRP A 80 -2.56 -12.23 -5.27
C TRP A 80 -3.07 -11.05 -4.46
N LEU A 81 -4.19 -10.43 -4.86
CA LEU A 81 -4.85 -9.38 -4.08
C LEU A 81 -5.38 -9.92 -2.73
N VAL A 82 -5.88 -11.17 -2.67
CA VAL A 82 -6.21 -11.84 -1.40
C VAL A 82 -4.99 -11.91 -0.49
N LEU A 83 -3.83 -12.33 -1.01
CA LEU A 83 -2.58 -12.37 -0.25
C LEU A 83 -2.20 -10.97 0.29
N ILE A 84 -2.35 -9.94 -0.53
CA ILE A 84 -2.08 -8.55 -0.11
C ILE A 84 -3.06 -8.10 0.99
N VAL A 85 -4.33 -8.46 0.90
CA VAL A 85 -5.33 -8.19 1.96
C VAL A 85 -4.91 -8.84 3.28
N ILE A 86 -4.52 -10.12 3.24
CA ILE A 86 -4.02 -10.84 4.41
C ILE A 86 -2.77 -10.14 4.99
N ALA A 87 -1.84 -9.73 4.14
CA ALA A 87 -0.63 -9.02 4.54
C ALA A 87 -0.96 -7.66 5.19
N LEU A 88 -1.93 -6.89 4.68
CA LEU A 88 -2.35 -5.63 5.28
C LEU A 88 -2.97 -5.83 6.67
N PHE A 89 -3.81 -6.85 6.85
CA PHE A 89 -4.32 -7.20 8.18
C PHE A 89 -3.19 -7.67 9.10
N GLY A 90 -2.25 -8.46 8.58
CA GLY A 90 -1.05 -8.87 9.30
C GLY A 90 -0.22 -7.68 9.77
N ALA A 91 0.00 -6.68 8.92
CA ALA A 91 0.68 -5.44 9.29
C ALA A 91 -0.04 -4.69 10.42
N GLY A 92 -1.37 -4.71 10.47
CA GLY A 92 -2.14 -4.11 11.56
C GLY A 92 -2.12 -4.92 12.87
N ILE A 93 -1.88 -6.24 12.81
CA ILE A 93 -1.82 -7.12 13.98
C ILE A 93 -0.43 -7.13 14.60
N PHE A 94 0.62 -7.33 13.78
CA PHE A 94 2.00 -7.47 14.22
C PHE A 94 2.68 -6.10 14.22
N LYS A 95 3.18 -5.66 15.38
CA LYS A 95 3.81 -4.35 15.52
C LYS A 95 5.18 -4.30 14.86
N THR A 96 5.49 -3.15 14.22
CA THR A 96 6.83 -2.84 13.76
C THR A 96 7.73 -2.37 14.90
N ASN A 97 9.03 -2.59 14.76
CA ASN A 97 10.06 -1.92 15.55
C ASN A 97 10.49 -0.60 14.85
N PRO A 98 11.13 0.33 15.58
CA PRO A 98 11.82 1.45 14.93
C PRO A 98 12.77 0.94 13.84
N ILE A 99 12.84 1.64 12.71
CA ILE A 99 13.75 1.29 11.60
C ILE A 99 15.23 1.26 12.02
N THR A 100 15.56 1.96 13.12
CA THR A 100 16.89 1.97 13.74
C THR A 100 17.15 0.81 14.70
N ASP A 101 16.11 0.05 15.05
CA ASP A 101 16.23 -1.09 15.96
C ASP A 101 16.63 -2.35 15.18
N ARG A 102 17.80 -2.88 15.52
CA ARG A 102 18.41 -4.06 14.89
C ARG A 102 18.04 -5.38 15.59
N THR A 103 17.24 -5.32 16.64
CA THR A 103 16.84 -6.54 17.37
C THR A 103 15.93 -7.42 16.49
N ARG A 104 16.30 -8.69 16.38
CA ARG A 104 15.46 -9.66 15.67
C ARG A 104 14.31 -10.10 16.59
N ASN A 105 13.16 -9.49 16.39
CA ASN A 105 11.92 -9.84 17.05
C ASN A 105 11.00 -10.54 16.04
N PRO A 106 10.47 -11.75 16.33
CA PRO A 106 9.55 -12.47 15.43
C PRO A 106 8.35 -11.64 15.00
N VAL A 107 7.78 -10.82 15.90
CA VAL A 107 6.64 -9.95 15.60
C VAL A 107 7.00 -8.91 14.52
N ASN A 108 8.19 -8.27 14.66
CA ASN A 108 8.68 -7.32 13.66
C ASN A 108 9.04 -8.00 12.34
N ILE A 109 9.56 -9.22 12.37
CA ILE A 109 9.86 -10.00 11.15
C ILE A 109 8.57 -10.25 10.36
N ILE A 110 7.49 -10.66 11.04
CA ILE A 110 6.19 -10.88 10.39
C ILE A 110 5.64 -9.57 9.82
N HIS A 111 5.69 -8.46 10.59
CA HIS A 111 5.28 -7.15 10.10
C HIS A 111 6.06 -6.75 8.84
N THR A 112 7.38 -6.90 8.87
CA THR A 112 8.27 -6.58 7.74
C THR A 112 7.95 -7.43 6.51
N LEU A 113 7.69 -8.73 6.71
CA LEU A 113 7.28 -9.62 5.63
C LEU A 113 5.94 -9.19 5.03
N CYS A 114 4.96 -8.86 5.86
CA CYS A 114 3.67 -8.33 5.43
C CYS A 114 3.86 -7.04 4.62
N GLY A 115 4.66 -6.10 5.11
CA GLY A 115 5.00 -4.86 4.39
C GLY A 115 5.70 -5.13 3.06
N ALA A 116 6.64 -6.07 3.03
CA ALA A 116 7.35 -6.45 1.80
C ALA A 116 6.39 -7.05 0.76
N ILE A 117 5.48 -7.93 1.16
CA ILE A 117 4.45 -8.48 0.26
C ILE A 117 3.64 -7.34 -0.36
N VAL A 118 3.14 -6.39 0.44
CA VAL A 118 2.36 -5.26 -0.07
C VAL A 118 3.20 -4.39 -1.01
N ILE A 119 4.37 -3.94 -0.56
CA ILE A 119 5.20 -2.97 -1.29
C ILE A 119 5.69 -3.53 -2.61
N LEU A 120 6.22 -4.76 -2.60
CA LEU A 120 6.86 -5.36 -3.78
C LEU A 120 5.86 -5.89 -4.80
N THR A 121 4.70 -6.35 -4.33
CA THR A 121 3.85 -7.17 -5.19
C THR A 121 2.55 -6.50 -5.62
N PHE A 122 2.14 -5.41 -4.96
CA PHE A 122 0.92 -4.69 -5.32
C PHE A 122 0.89 -4.22 -6.78
N PRO A 123 1.93 -3.58 -7.34
CA PRO A 123 1.89 -3.14 -8.74
C PRO A 123 1.78 -4.29 -9.73
N ILE A 124 2.34 -5.45 -9.41
CA ILE A 124 2.23 -6.66 -10.25
C ILE A 124 0.77 -7.14 -10.25
N ALA A 125 0.16 -7.28 -9.07
CA ALA A 125 -1.23 -7.69 -8.94
C ALA A 125 -2.18 -6.69 -9.62
N ALA A 126 -1.92 -5.38 -9.45
CA ALA A 126 -2.66 -4.29 -10.08
C ALA A 126 -2.58 -4.36 -11.63
N THR A 127 -1.40 -4.62 -12.18
CA THR A 127 -1.20 -4.78 -13.63
C THR A 127 -1.99 -5.96 -14.18
N LEU A 128 -1.92 -7.11 -13.51
CA LEU A 128 -2.67 -8.29 -13.92
C LEU A 128 -4.19 -8.08 -13.80
N ALA A 129 -4.64 -7.36 -12.76
CA ALA A 129 -6.04 -6.99 -12.61
C ALA A 129 -6.51 -6.11 -13.77
N VAL A 130 -5.79 -5.03 -14.05
CA VAL A 130 -6.15 -4.09 -15.13
C VAL A 130 -6.10 -4.79 -16.48
N HIS A 131 -5.09 -5.60 -16.77
CA HIS A 131 -5.06 -6.41 -17.98
C HIS A 131 -6.33 -7.27 -18.13
N SER A 132 -6.78 -7.91 -17.06
CA SER A 132 -8.02 -8.69 -17.07
C SER A 132 -9.26 -7.82 -17.27
N LEU A 133 -9.39 -6.73 -16.53
CA LEU A 133 -10.55 -5.83 -16.56
C LEU A 133 -10.77 -5.23 -17.95
N LEU A 134 -9.71 -4.88 -18.68
CA LEU A 134 -9.77 -4.28 -20.02
C LEU A 134 -10.44 -5.16 -21.08
N HIS A 135 -10.68 -6.45 -20.81
CA HIS A 135 -11.43 -7.34 -21.70
C HIS A 135 -12.95 -7.09 -21.68
N THR A 136 -13.45 -6.25 -20.78
CA THR A 136 -14.88 -5.92 -20.70
C THR A 136 -15.14 -4.47 -21.09
N ARG A 137 -16.30 -4.20 -21.70
CA ARG A 137 -16.63 -2.92 -22.35
C ARG A 137 -16.54 -1.72 -21.40
N LEU A 138 -17.07 -1.84 -20.18
CA LEU A 138 -17.05 -0.76 -19.19
C LEU A 138 -15.61 -0.36 -18.81
N TRP A 139 -14.78 -1.35 -18.53
CA TRP A 139 -13.41 -1.11 -18.12
C TRP A 139 -12.55 -0.59 -19.27
N ALA A 140 -12.76 -1.11 -20.49
CA ALA A 140 -12.07 -0.63 -21.68
C ALA A 140 -12.40 0.84 -21.99
N ALA A 141 -13.63 1.29 -21.73
CA ALA A 141 -14.01 2.70 -21.88
C ALA A 141 -13.26 3.63 -20.92
N ASN A 142 -12.75 3.10 -19.80
CA ASN A 142 -11.99 3.82 -18.79
C ASN A 142 -10.49 3.49 -18.79
N GLN A 143 -9.97 2.90 -19.89
CA GLN A 143 -8.59 2.38 -19.94
C GLN A 143 -7.53 3.44 -19.56
N GLY A 144 -7.72 4.71 -19.93
CA GLY A 144 -6.77 5.77 -19.61
C GLY A 144 -6.57 5.94 -18.09
N LEU A 145 -7.66 5.93 -17.31
CA LEU A 145 -7.60 6.00 -15.84
C LEU A 145 -6.98 4.73 -15.22
N LEU A 146 -7.30 3.56 -15.79
CA LEU A 146 -6.75 2.29 -15.32
C LEU A 146 -5.25 2.21 -15.53
N ILE A 147 -4.77 2.61 -16.71
CA ILE A 147 -3.34 2.66 -17.04
C ILE A 147 -2.64 3.70 -16.17
N LEU A 148 -3.21 4.91 -16.03
CA LEU A 148 -2.65 5.98 -15.19
C LEU A 148 -2.49 5.53 -13.74
N GLY A 149 -3.55 4.96 -13.13
CA GLY A 149 -3.49 4.47 -11.76
C GLY A 149 -2.43 3.39 -11.57
N THR A 150 -2.33 2.45 -12.53
CA THR A 150 -1.33 1.38 -12.48
C THR A 150 0.09 1.92 -12.67
N ALA A 151 0.29 2.86 -13.59
CA ALA A 151 1.57 3.52 -13.78
C ALA A 151 2.00 4.29 -12.52
N LEU A 152 1.09 4.99 -11.87
CA LEU A 152 1.36 5.67 -10.59
C LEU A 152 1.78 4.67 -9.50
N ALA A 153 1.16 3.49 -9.41
CA ALA A 153 1.57 2.46 -8.47
C ALA A 153 3.00 1.98 -8.73
N TRP A 154 3.38 1.76 -9.99
CA TRP A 154 4.76 1.42 -10.36
C TRP A 154 5.74 2.55 -10.06
N ILE A 155 5.39 3.80 -10.39
CA ILE A 155 6.22 4.98 -10.10
C ILE A 155 6.45 5.11 -8.59
N GLY A 156 5.42 4.92 -7.76
CA GLY A 156 5.55 4.93 -6.31
C GLY A 156 6.54 3.88 -5.81
N MET A 157 6.44 2.65 -6.30
CA MET A 157 7.36 1.58 -5.93
C MET A 157 8.80 1.87 -6.39
N VAL A 158 8.99 2.29 -7.64
CA VAL A 158 10.31 2.63 -8.20
C VAL A 158 10.95 3.78 -7.42
N ALA A 159 10.19 4.84 -7.13
CA ALA A 159 10.68 5.99 -6.35
C ALA A 159 11.13 5.57 -4.94
N PHE A 160 10.38 4.68 -4.29
CA PHE A 160 10.74 4.13 -3.00
C PHE A 160 12.06 3.35 -3.03
N PHE A 161 12.22 2.42 -3.99
CA PHE A 161 13.45 1.65 -4.09
C PHE A 161 14.64 2.48 -4.58
N ALA A 162 14.40 3.43 -5.50
CA ALA A 162 15.43 4.36 -5.96
C ALA A 162 16.01 5.17 -4.78
N SER A 163 15.17 5.60 -3.83
CA SER A 163 15.65 6.33 -2.66
C SER A 163 16.59 5.49 -1.77
N ILE A 164 16.31 4.19 -1.63
CA ILE A 164 17.17 3.25 -0.89
C ILE A 164 18.50 3.06 -1.62
N ILE A 165 18.44 2.82 -2.92
CA ILE A 165 19.64 2.57 -3.75
C ILE A 165 20.53 3.83 -3.76
N MET A 166 19.94 5.01 -3.96
CA MET A 166 20.68 6.27 -3.96
C MET A 166 21.35 6.56 -2.63
N ALA A 167 20.71 6.25 -1.49
CA ALA A 167 21.31 6.40 -0.19
C ALA A 167 22.56 5.51 -0.03
N ARG A 168 22.48 4.25 -0.47
CA ARG A 168 23.61 3.31 -0.45
C ARG A 168 24.77 3.70 -1.35
N ILE A 169 24.48 4.28 -2.52
CA ILE A 169 25.51 4.76 -3.45
C ILE A 169 26.24 5.97 -2.87
N LYS A 170 25.51 6.88 -2.19
CA LYS A 170 26.11 8.10 -1.60
C LYS A 170 26.94 7.80 -0.36
N ASP A 171 26.52 6.83 0.42
CA ASP A 171 27.19 6.42 1.66
C ASP A 171 27.17 4.89 1.79
N PRO A 172 28.20 4.19 1.29
CA PRO A 172 28.32 2.74 1.44
C PRO A 172 28.41 2.26 2.90
N SER A 173 28.76 3.16 3.85
CA SER A 173 28.80 2.83 5.28
C SER A 173 27.39 2.75 5.90
N VAL A 174 26.36 3.24 5.21
CA VAL A 174 24.93 3.01 5.53
C VAL A 174 24.62 1.54 5.25
N GLY A 175 25.17 0.65 6.08
CA GLY A 175 25.10 -0.81 5.90
C GLY A 175 23.71 -1.40 6.04
N GLU A 176 22.69 -0.63 6.45
CA GLU A 176 21.33 -1.07 6.64
C GLU A 176 20.33 0.01 6.18
N VAL A 177 19.20 -0.46 5.69
CA VAL A 177 18.09 0.38 5.26
C VAL A 177 17.45 1.06 6.47
N GLY A 178 17.74 2.33 6.67
CA GLY A 178 17.08 3.14 7.69
C GLY A 178 18.01 4.05 8.50
N GLY A 179 17.54 5.24 8.81
CA GLY A 179 18.22 6.26 9.62
C GLY A 179 18.06 7.66 9.04
N PRO A 180 18.51 8.70 9.78
CA PRO A 180 18.32 10.11 9.37
C PRO A 180 18.98 10.50 8.06
N HIS A 181 19.97 9.72 7.60
CA HIS A 181 20.70 9.96 6.35
C HIS A 181 20.06 9.31 5.12
N VAL A 182 19.02 8.48 5.32
CA VAL A 182 18.30 7.78 4.26
C VAL A 182 16.96 8.44 4.04
N TYR A 183 16.82 9.20 2.98
CA TYR A 183 15.55 9.84 2.60
C TYR A 183 14.53 8.81 2.10
N LEU A 184 13.92 8.09 3.03
CA LEU A 184 13.01 6.96 2.76
C LEU A 184 11.54 7.28 3.07
N GLY A 185 11.30 8.19 4.00
CA GLY A 185 9.96 8.40 4.55
C GLY A 185 8.97 9.02 3.58
N TRP A 186 9.32 10.08 2.84
CA TRP A 186 8.44 10.65 1.83
C TRP A 186 8.20 9.72 0.64
N PRO A 187 9.22 9.02 0.07
CA PRO A 187 8.99 7.99 -0.93
C PRO A 187 8.07 6.87 -0.45
N ASN A 188 8.14 6.45 0.81
CA ASN A 188 7.22 5.47 1.39
C ASN A 188 5.77 5.99 1.42
N ARG A 189 5.56 7.26 1.79
CA ARG A 189 4.22 7.89 1.77
C ARG A 189 3.68 8.00 0.36
N PHE A 190 4.51 8.46 -0.57
CA PHE A 190 4.14 8.56 -1.98
C PHE A 190 3.72 7.20 -2.54
N LEU A 191 4.50 6.14 -2.30
CA LEU A 191 4.15 4.78 -2.69
C LEU A 191 2.76 4.38 -2.15
N VAL A 192 2.53 4.57 -0.85
CA VAL A 192 1.27 4.17 -0.21
C VAL A 192 0.08 4.96 -0.76
N VAL A 193 0.25 6.26 -0.96
CA VAL A 193 -0.80 7.11 -1.56
C VAL A 193 -1.12 6.65 -2.98
N THR A 194 -0.13 6.32 -3.81
CA THR A 194 -0.39 5.83 -5.17
C THR A 194 -1.14 4.50 -5.20
N TYR A 195 -0.89 3.61 -4.23
CA TYR A 195 -1.64 2.36 -4.10
C TYR A 195 -3.11 2.60 -3.70
N ILE A 196 -3.33 3.53 -2.78
CA ILE A 196 -4.69 3.93 -2.39
C ILE A 196 -5.42 4.61 -3.55
N VAL A 197 -4.74 5.48 -4.31
CA VAL A 197 -5.30 6.12 -5.51
C VAL A 197 -5.74 5.07 -6.54
N TRP A 198 -4.93 4.04 -6.76
CA TRP A 198 -5.32 2.92 -7.63
C TRP A 198 -6.62 2.25 -7.16
N ILE A 199 -6.73 1.95 -5.87
CA ILE A 199 -7.94 1.35 -5.27
C ILE A 199 -9.16 2.26 -5.51
N ILE A 200 -9.02 3.57 -5.27
CA ILE A 200 -10.11 4.55 -5.46
C ILE A 200 -10.53 4.62 -6.93
N ILE A 201 -9.57 4.69 -7.88
CA ILE A 201 -9.87 4.74 -9.32
C ILE A 201 -10.71 3.52 -9.72
N ILE A 202 -10.27 2.32 -9.36
CA ILE A 202 -11.01 1.09 -9.70
C ILE A 202 -12.39 1.10 -9.05
N ALA A 203 -12.50 1.49 -7.77
CA ALA A 203 -13.77 1.52 -7.06
C ALA A 203 -14.75 2.54 -7.67
N VAL A 204 -14.29 3.72 -8.08
CA VAL A 204 -15.11 4.75 -8.74
C VAL A 204 -15.63 4.26 -10.10
N ILE A 205 -14.79 3.62 -10.90
CA ILE A 205 -15.24 3.02 -12.18
C ILE A 205 -16.26 1.93 -11.90
N ALA A 206 -16.05 1.11 -10.88
CA ALA A 206 -16.96 0.03 -10.50
C ALA A 206 -18.34 0.51 -10.02
N LEU A 207 -18.50 1.78 -9.63
CA LEU A 207 -19.82 2.35 -9.32
C LEU A 207 -20.73 2.47 -10.55
N GLN A 208 -20.17 2.34 -11.75
CA GLN A 208 -20.92 2.36 -13.01
C GLN A 208 -21.44 0.95 -13.42
N LEU A 209 -21.07 -0.10 -12.63
CA LEU A 209 -21.61 -1.46 -12.79
C LEU A 209 -23.03 -1.58 -12.22
#